data_5d377e6af9feb9227c61a2eb74e4b235
#
_entry.id   5d377e6af9feb9227c61a2eb74e4b235
#
_cell.length_a   1.000
_cell.length_b   1.000
_cell.length_c   1.000
_cell.angle_alpha   90.00
_cell.angle_beta   90.00
_cell.angle_gamma   90.00
#
_symmetry.space_group_name_H-M   'P 1'
#
loop_
_entity.id
_entity.type
_entity.pdbx_description
1 polymer ?
#
loop_
_entity_poly.entity_id
_entity_poly.type
_entity_poly.pdbx_seq_one_letter_code
_entity_poly.pdbx_strand_id
1 'polypeptide(L)'
;MTDGNDLELLLEHGTSAAASRRTPLQPRSIQTIQRVADAASSLLGRMPLEEVTTTRIATEAGISIGALYRFFPDKQSIMDAVAVRHVGEFRRMLEREVMPTLEREMRNLNDFQPARMLNLVVDAYVAYLDQHADFRAISFGRHISAATKEREASPAVGLPAMLKSFMLEHLEIPNTPELDMALRVVSEAGERLIAFAYEQPTRDERDRVIAEMKKMLAGYLFPAS
;
A
#
# COMPACT_ATOMS: atom_id res chain seq x y z
N MET A 1 -17.53 -2.95 -2.16
CA MET A 1 -17.71 -3.95 -1.08
C MET A 1 -16.33 -4.34 -0.64
N THR A 2 -15.96 -4.03 0.59
CA THR A 2 -14.64 -4.36 1.17
C THR A 2 -14.62 -5.87 1.36
N ASP A 3 -13.70 -6.58 0.67
CA ASP A 3 -13.58 -8.02 0.81
C ASP A 3 -13.20 -8.38 2.25
N GLY A 4 -13.69 -9.54 2.74
CA GLY A 4 -13.50 -9.98 4.12
C GLY A 4 -12.02 -10.05 4.56
N ASN A 5 -11.09 -10.19 3.61
CA ASN A 5 -9.65 -10.27 3.86
C ASN A 5 -9.03 -8.91 4.26
N ASP A 6 -9.44 -7.80 3.62
CA ASP A 6 -8.96 -6.45 3.99
C ASP A 6 -9.52 -6.02 5.36
N LEU A 7 -10.69 -6.54 5.69
CA LEU A 7 -11.34 -6.30 6.96
C LEU A 7 -10.64 -7.05 8.10
N GLU A 8 -10.23 -8.31 7.89
CA GLU A 8 -9.40 -9.05 8.83
C GLU A 8 -8.07 -8.33 9.07
N LEU A 9 -7.47 -7.79 8.03
CA LEU A 9 -6.21 -7.02 8.12
C LEU A 9 -6.38 -5.72 8.93
N LEU A 10 -7.46 -4.97 8.71
CA LEU A 10 -7.80 -3.79 9.53
C LEU A 10 -8.03 -4.16 11.00
N LEU A 11 -8.54 -5.37 11.26
CA LEU A 11 -8.86 -5.86 12.59
C LEU A 11 -7.64 -6.34 13.36
N GLU A 12 -6.67 -6.96 12.70
CA GLU A 12 -5.40 -7.36 13.32
C GLU A 12 -4.59 -6.16 13.82
N HIS A 13 -4.76 -4.97 13.20
CA HIS A 13 -4.06 -3.73 13.58
C HIS A 13 -4.87 -2.85 14.55
N GLY A 14 -6.20 -2.95 14.53
CA GLY A 14 -7.08 -2.17 15.41
C GLY A 14 -7.31 -2.79 16.78
N THR A 15 -7.00 -4.05 17.00
CA THR A 15 -7.24 -4.70 18.28
C THR A 15 -5.96 -4.86 19.07
N SER A 16 -5.93 -4.27 20.27
CA SER A 16 -4.91 -4.54 21.29
C SER A 16 -4.68 -6.06 21.44
N ALA A 17 -3.43 -6.49 21.61
CA ALA A 17 -3.01 -7.87 21.84
C ALA A 17 -3.76 -8.64 22.96
N ALA A 18 -4.68 -7.97 23.66
CA ALA A 18 -5.54 -8.57 24.68
C ALA A 18 -6.79 -9.29 24.11
N ALA A 19 -7.11 -9.14 22.84
CA ALA A 19 -8.26 -9.79 22.18
C ALA A 19 -7.86 -11.04 21.38
N SER A 20 -6.87 -11.78 21.83
CA SER A 20 -6.51 -13.11 21.34
C SER A 20 -7.58 -14.16 21.67
N ARG A 21 -8.77 -14.02 21.12
CA ARG A 21 -9.74 -15.11 20.95
C ARG A 21 -10.43 -14.90 19.61
N ARG A 22 -10.34 -15.92 18.74
CA ARG A 22 -11.02 -16.06 17.44
C ARG A 22 -12.54 -15.95 17.56
N THR A 23 -13.06 -14.78 17.88
CA THR A 23 -14.48 -14.49 17.81
C THR A 23 -14.69 -13.58 16.61
N PRO A 24 -15.54 -13.95 15.64
CA PRO A 24 -15.87 -13.07 14.51
C PRO A 24 -16.34 -11.73 15.06
N LEU A 25 -15.76 -10.63 14.58
CA LEU A 25 -16.17 -9.30 15.02
C LEU A 25 -17.61 -9.03 14.58
N GLN A 26 -18.39 -8.48 15.50
CA GLN A 26 -19.77 -8.12 15.21
C GLN A 26 -19.80 -7.04 14.11
N PRO A 27 -20.76 -7.06 13.18
CA PRO A 27 -20.88 -6.07 12.08
C PRO A 27 -20.77 -4.61 12.53
N ARG A 28 -21.26 -4.27 13.73
CA ARG A 28 -21.13 -2.93 14.32
C ARG A 28 -19.70 -2.52 14.64
N SER A 29 -18.86 -3.45 15.06
CA SER A 29 -17.44 -3.18 15.33
C SER A 29 -16.69 -2.83 14.05
N ILE A 30 -16.94 -3.58 12.99
CA ILE A 30 -16.41 -3.36 11.64
C ILE A 30 -16.78 -1.96 11.14
N GLN A 31 -18.06 -1.59 11.20
CA GLN A 31 -18.53 -0.27 10.80
C GLN A 31 -17.85 0.85 11.60
N THR A 32 -17.60 0.63 12.89
CA THR A 32 -16.92 1.62 13.73
C THR A 32 -15.46 1.79 13.29
N ILE A 33 -14.75 0.71 13.01
CA ILE A 33 -13.36 0.74 12.52
C ILE A 33 -13.29 1.47 11.18
N GLN A 34 -14.19 1.16 10.24
CA GLN A 34 -14.29 1.84 8.95
C GLN A 34 -14.53 3.36 9.12
N ARG A 35 -15.49 3.75 9.97
CA ARG A 35 -15.78 5.16 10.26
C ARG A 35 -14.57 5.90 10.84
N VAL A 36 -13.78 5.27 11.71
CA VAL A 36 -12.56 5.86 12.25
C VAL A 36 -11.52 6.04 11.16
N ALA A 37 -11.32 5.04 10.30
CA ALA A 37 -10.38 5.13 9.18
C ALA A 37 -10.82 6.20 8.16
N ASP A 38 -12.13 6.30 7.83
CA ASP A 38 -12.67 7.33 6.94
C ASP A 38 -12.48 8.74 7.50
N ALA A 39 -12.74 8.90 8.81
CA ALA A 39 -12.54 10.17 9.50
C ALA A 39 -11.06 10.58 9.52
N ALA A 40 -10.16 9.63 9.73
CA ALA A 40 -8.73 9.90 9.70
C ALA A 40 -8.27 10.33 8.30
N SER A 41 -8.68 9.61 7.23
CA SER A 41 -8.41 9.98 5.84
C SER A 41 -8.96 11.37 5.48
N SER A 42 -10.21 11.65 5.88
CA SER A 42 -10.84 12.95 5.66
C SER A 42 -10.03 14.10 6.31
N LEU A 43 -9.54 13.91 7.53
CA LEU A 43 -8.71 14.90 8.22
C LEU A 43 -7.34 15.05 7.56
N LEU A 44 -6.67 13.95 7.20
CA LEU A 44 -5.38 13.95 6.52
C LEU A 44 -5.42 14.64 5.15
N GLY A 45 -6.54 14.60 4.47
CA GLY A 45 -6.75 15.34 3.21
C GLY A 45 -6.93 16.86 3.39
N ARG A 46 -7.15 17.36 4.63
CA ARG A 46 -7.51 18.75 4.91
C ARG A 46 -6.51 19.49 5.80
N MET A 47 -5.67 18.78 6.53
CA MET A 47 -4.72 19.38 7.49
C MET A 47 -3.43 18.55 7.60
N PRO A 48 -2.32 19.17 8.04
CA PRO A 48 -1.08 18.45 8.32
C PRO A 48 -1.28 17.33 9.34
N LEU A 49 -0.56 16.23 9.16
CA LEU A 49 -0.66 15.04 10.02
C LEU A 49 -0.40 15.35 11.51
N GLU A 50 0.47 16.31 11.80
CA GLU A 50 0.80 16.74 13.16
C GLU A 50 -0.44 17.29 13.88
N GLU A 51 -1.35 17.91 13.15
CA GLU A 51 -2.60 18.46 13.67
C GLU A 51 -3.73 17.44 13.80
N VAL A 52 -3.60 16.27 13.15
CA VAL A 52 -4.56 15.19 13.27
C VAL A 52 -4.36 14.50 14.62
N THR A 53 -5.36 14.61 15.50
CA THR A 53 -5.36 14.00 16.83
C THR A 53 -6.46 12.94 16.95
N THR A 54 -6.30 12.00 17.89
CA THR A 54 -7.34 10.97 18.17
C THR A 54 -8.67 11.61 18.58
N THR A 55 -8.64 12.76 19.28
CA THR A 55 -9.85 13.51 19.66
C THR A 55 -10.57 14.03 18.41
N ARG A 56 -9.84 14.66 17.46
CA ARG A 56 -10.42 15.14 16.19
C ARG A 56 -10.98 13.99 15.37
N ILE A 57 -10.24 12.86 15.30
CA ILE A 57 -10.72 11.66 14.60
C ILE A 57 -12.01 11.13 15.23
N ALA A 58 -12.09 11.03 16.55
CA ALA A 58 -13.30 10.57 17.25
C ALA A 58 -14.50 11.49 16.97
N THR A 59 -14.28 12.81 17.01
CA THR A 59 -15.29 13.82 16.69
C THR A 59 -15.79 13.69 15.26
N GLU A 60 -14.89 13.62 14.29
CA GLU A 60 -15.20 13.45 12.85
C GLU A 60 -15.93 12.13 12.58
N ALA A 61 -15.50 11.04 13.26
CA ALA A 61 -16.17 9.73 13.18
C ALA A 61 -17.52 9.68 13.90
N GLY A 62 -17.89 10.72 14.68
CA GLY A 62 -19.12 10.76 15.45
C GLY A 62 -19.19 9.68 16.55
N ILE A 63 -18.06 9.41 17.23
CA ILE A 63 -17.96 8.47 18.35
C ILE A 63 -17.29 9.13 19.56
N SER A 64 -17.48 8.56 20.75
CA SER A 64 -16.73 9.02 21.92
C SER A 64 -15.26 8.63 21.84
N ILE A 65 -14.38 9.42 22.44
CA ILE A 65 -12.94 9.10 22.52
C ILE A 65 -12.69 7.76 23.23
N GLY A 66 -13.49 7.40 24.23
CA GLY A 66 -13.41 6.09 24.88
C GLY A 66 -13.81 4.94 23.97
N ALA A 67 -14.77 5.15 23.06
CA ALA A 67 -15.13 4.17 22.03
C ALA A 67 -14.00 4.00 21.01
N LEU A 68 -13.31 5.08 20.62
CA LEU A 68 -12.15 5.03 19.74
C LEU A 68 -11.03 4.17 20.34
N TYR A 69 -10.63 4.47 21.59
CA TYR A 69 -9.53 3.74 22.26
C TYR A 69 -9.84 2.27 22.54
N ARG A 70 -11.08 1.85 22.45
CA ARG A 70 -11.44 0.42 22.52
C ARG A 70 -10.97 -0.35 21.28
N PHE A 71 -10.89 0.31 20.11
CA PHE A 71 -10.49 -0.29 18.84
C PHE A 71 -9.04 0.03 18.48
N PHE A 72 -8.60 1.25 18.77
CA PHE A 72 -7.29 1.76 18.38
C PHE A 72 -6.56 2.29 19.63
N PRO A 73 -5.51 1.60 20.11
CA PRO A 73 -4.80 1.98 21.34
C PRO A 73 -4.11 3.35 21.24
N ASP A 74 -3.77 3.77 20.03
CA ASP A 74 -3.05 5.02 19.76
C ASP A 74 -3.33 5.56 18.35
N LYS A 75 -2.77 6.74 18.04
CA LYS A 75 -2.84 7.35 16.70
C LYS A 75 -2.15 6.49 15.65
N GLN A 76 -1.04 5.83 16.00
CA GLN A 76 -0.26 5.01 15.08
C GLN A 76 -1.09 3.85 14.51
N SER A 77 -1.82 3.15 15.36
CA SER A 77 -2.70 2.05 14.92
C SER A 77 -3.81 2.51 13.97
N ILE A 78 -4.28 3.76 14.10
CA ILE A 78 -5.23 4.34 13.14
C ILE A 78 -4.53 4.62 11.80
N MET A 79 -3.32 5.17 11.82
CA MET A 79 -2.55 5.43 10.59
C MET A 79 -2.21 4.12 9.88
N ASP A 80 -1.83 3.09 10.61
CA ASP A 80 -1.59 1.75 10.06
C ASP A 80 -2.85 1.18 9.39
N ALA A 81 -4.01 1.32 10.02
CA ALA A 81 -5.28 0.87 9.44
C ALA A 81 -5.62 1.63 8.13
N VAL A 82 -5.37 2.95 8.08
CA VAL A 82 -5.54 3.74 6.85
C VAL A 82 -4.57 3.27 5.77
N ALA A 83 -3.29 3.02 6.11
CA ALA A 83 -2.29 2.54 5.17
C ALA A 83 -2.67 1.17 4.58
N VAL A 84 -3.04 0.21 5.42
CA VAL A 84 -3.47 -1.15 4.99
C VAL A 84 -4.67 -1.07 4.05
N ARG A 85 -5.64 -0.20 4.34
CA ARG A 85 -6.79 0.01 3.46
C ARG A 85 -6.36 0.52 2.08
N HIS A 86 -5.50 1.53 2.00
CA HIS A 86 -5.00 2.06 0.73
C HIS A 86 -4.20 1.03 -0.06
N VAL A 87 -3.35 0.24 0.60
CA VAL A 87 -2.63 -0.86 -0.06
C VAL A 87 -3.61 -1.88 -0.66
N GLY A 88 -4.65 -2.26 0.08
CA GLY A 88 -5.71 -3.16 -0.42
C GLY A 88 -6.49 -2.56 -1.59
N GLU A 89 -6.84 -1.28 -1.54
CA GLU A 89 -7.54 -0.57 -2.62
C GLU A 89 -6.67 -0.47 -3.88
N PHE A 90 -5.38 -0.14 -3.71
CA PHE A 90 -4.42 -0.10 -4.81
C PHE A 90 -4.24 -1.48 -5.46
N ARG A 91 -4.08 -2.54 -4.66
CA ARG A 91 -3.99 -3.92 -5.18
C ARG A 91 -5.22 -4.28 -6.02
N ARG A 92 -6.43 -4.02 -5.53
CA ARG A 92 -7.67 -4.27 -6.29
C ARG A 92 -7.74 -3.45 -7.58
N MET A 93 -7.24 -2.23 -7.57
CA MET A 93 -7.15 -1.41 -8.78
C MET A 93 -6.18 -2.04 -9.79
N LEU A 94 -5.00 -2.49 -9.34
CA LEU A 94 -4.07 -3.19 -10.22
C LEU A 94 -4.68 -4.46 -10.83
N GLU A 95 -5.35 -5.28 -10.02
CA GLU A 95 -6.01 -6.52 -10.48
C GLU A 95 -7.08 -6.25 -11.54
N ARG A 96 -7.82 -5.13 -11.42
CA ARG A 96 -8.89 -4.80 -12.38
C ARG A 96 -8.40 -4.08 -13.64
N GLU A 97 -7.39 -3.25 -13.54
CA GLU A 97 -7.05 -2.27 -14.58
C GLU A 97 -5.69 -2.56 -15.25
N VAL A 98 -4.70 -2.99 -14.45
CA VAL A 98 -3.33 -3.18 -14.93
C VAL A 98 -3.08 -4.62 -15.37
N MET A 99 -3.45 -5.60 -14.56
CA MET A 99 -3.19 -7.00 -14.85
C MET A 99 -3.81 -7.46 -16.18
N PRO A 100 -5.09 -7.16 -16.51
CA PRO A 100 -5.66 -7.53 -17.79
C PRO A 100 -4.96 -6.88 -19.00
N THR A 101 -4.35 -5.71 -18.81
CA THR A 101 -3.57 -5.04 -19.85
C THR A 101 -2.25 -5.78 -20.08
N LEU A 102 -1.55 -6.14 -19.01
CA LEU A 102 -0.32 -6.93 -19.08
C LEU A 102 -0.55 -8.29 -19.75
N GLU A 103 -1.58 -9.03 -19.32
CA GLU A 103 -1.93 -10.33 -19.93
C GLU A 103 -2.24 -10.22 -21.42
N ARG A 104 -2.84 -9.10 -21.85
CA ARG A 104 -3.13 -8.85 -23.29
C ARG A 104 -1.84 -8.57 -24.06
N GLU A 105 -0.94 -7.75 -23.51
CA GLU A 105 0.36 -7.44 -24.12
C GLU A 105 1.22 -8.71 -24.22
N MET A 106 1.19 -9.57 -23.21
CA MET A 106 1.95 -10.84 -23.20
C MET A 106 1.48 -11.86 -24.23
N ARG A 107 0.22 -11.79 -24.68
CA ARG A 107 -0.25 -12.68 -25.77
C ARG A 107 0.48 -12.44 -27.09
N ASN A 108 1.14 -11.29 -27.25
CA ASN A 108 2.03 -10.97 -28.36
C ASN A 108 3.49 -11.25 -27.98
N LEU A 109 3.84 -12.51 -27.74
CA LEU A 109 5.11 -13.00 -27.17
C LEU A 109 6.41 -12.45 -27.81
N ASN A 110 6.36 -11.93 -29.04
CA ASN A 110 7.56 -11.43 -29.73
C ASN A 110 8.04 -10.04 -29.26
N ASP A 111 7.23 -9.28 -28.52
CA ASP A 111 7.52 -7.90 -28.15
C ASP A 111 7.41 -7.62 -26.64
N PHE A 112 7.03 -8.61 -25.81
CA PHE A 112 6.85 -8.37 -24.39
C PHE A 112 8.19 -8.21 -23.66
N GLN A 113 8.39 -7.06 -23.05
CA GLN A 113 9.53 -6.79 -22.20
C GLN A 113 9.10 -6.86 -20.71
N PRO A 114 9.73 -7.74 -19.89
CA PRO A 114 9.37 -7.85 -18.46
C PRO A 114 9.42 -6.53 -17.68
N ALA A 115 10.34 -5.62 -18.05
CA ALA A 115 10.43 -4.26 -17.52
C ALA A 115 9.12 -3.45 -17.70
N ARG A 116 8.29 -3.79 -18.69
CA ARG A 116 7.00 -3.15 -18.96
C ARG A 116 6.03 -3.32 -17.79
N MET A 117 6.01 -4.50 -17.16
CA MET A 117 5.21 -4.79 -15.97
C MET A 117 5.55 -3.82 -14.83
N LEU A 118 6.84 -3.71 -14.51
CA LEU A 118 7.30 -2.81 -13.44
C LEU A 118 6.91 -1.34 -13.75
N ASN A 119 7.10 -0.91 -15.00
CA ASN A 119 6.77 0.46 -15.40
C ASN A 119 5.27 0.76 -15.24
N LEU A 120 4.39 -0.14 -15.65
CA LEU A 120 2.94 0.03 -15.51
C LEU A 120 2.50 0.06 -14.04
N VAL A 121 3.08 -0.81 -13.21
CA VAL A 121 2.78 -0.82 -11.78
C VAL A 121 3.25 0.47 -11.09
N VAL A 122 4.46 0.96 -11.43
CA VAL A 122 4.97 2.24 -10.90
C VAL A 122 4.11 3.41 -11.36
N ASP A 123 3.71 3.46 -12.64
CA ASP A 123 2.85 4.52 -13.16
C ASP A 123 1.48 4.53 -12.47
N ALA A 124 0.90 3.34 -12.28
CA ALA A 124 -0.36 3.18 -11.57
C ALA A 124 -0.24 3.63 -10.10
N TYR A 125 0.89 3.31 -9.45
CA TYR A 125 1.13 3.73 -8.06
C TYR A 125 1.30 5.24 -7.93
N VAL A 126 2.04 5.88 -8.83
CA VAL A 126 2.19 7.34 -8.87
C VAL A 126 0.83 8.01 -9.12
N ALA A 127 0.03 7.50 -10.06
CA ALA A 127 -1.32 8.00 -10.31
C ALA A 127 -2.24 7.85 -9.09
N TYR A 128 -2.13 6.72 -8.38
CA TYR A 128 -2.86 6.48 -7.14
C TYR A 128 -2.45 7.47 -6.05
N LEU A 129 -1.15 7.68 -5.84
CA LEU A 129 -0.62 8.66 -4.89
C LEU A 129 -1.07 10.09 -5.23
N ASP A 130 -1.15 10.46 -6.50
CA ASP A 130 -1.61 11.79 -6.91
C ASP A 130 -3.08 12.04 -6.54
N GLN A 131 -3.90 10.98 -6.48
CA GLN A 131 -5.31 11.04 -6.11
C GLN A 131 -5.56 10.93 -4.60
N HIS A 132 -4.61 10.36 -3.83
CA HIS A 132 -4.77 10.06 -2.41
C HIS A 132 -3.76 10.81 -1.54
N ALA A 133 -4.04 12.10 -1.29
CA ALA A 133 -3.18 12.97 -0.48
C ALA A 133 -3.04 12.49 0.98
N ASP A 134 -4.09 11.88 1.52
CA ASP A 134 -4.13 11.25 2.83
C ASP A 134 -3.14 10.08 2.94
N PHE A 135 -3.09 9.22 1.92
CA PHE A 135 -2.13 8.12 1.87
C PHE A 135 -0.68 8.63 1.73
N ARG A 136 -0.46 9.64 0.87
CA ARG A 136 0.87 10.27 0.77
C ARG A 136 1.36 10.82 2.11
N ALA A 137 0.49 11.51 2.85
CA ALA A 137 0.85 12.13 4.13
C ALA A 137 1.38 11.11 5.14
N ILE A 138 0.78 9.91 5.21
CA ILE A 138 1.22 8.86 6.14
C ILE A 138 2.41 8.06 5.61
N SER A 139 2.47 7.78 4.31
CA SER A 139 3.53 6.97 3.70
C SER A 139 4.87 7.71 3.71
N PHE A 140 4.90 8.96 3.25
CA PHE A 140 6.14 9.72 3.16
C PHE A 140 6.56 10.35 4.48
N GLY A 141 5.60 10.64 5.37
CA GLY A 141 5.86 11.14 6.72
C GLY A 141 6.45 10.10 7.68
N ARG A 142 6.70 8.87 7.24
CA ARG A 142 7.15 7.73 8.07
C ARG A 142 6.20 7.42 9.25
N HIS A 143 4.91 7.64 9.04
CA HIS A 143 3.88 7.43 10.05
C HIS A 143 3.16 6.08 9.90
N ILE A 144 3.74 5.15 9.15
CA ILE A 144 3.37 3.74 9.12
C ILE A 144 4.36 2.99 10.02
N SER A 145 3.86 2.13 10.90
CA SER A 145 4.72 1.37 11.80
C SER A 145 5.66 0.43 11.03
N ALA A 146 6.83 0.15 11.61
CA ALA A 146 7.80 -0.77 11.02
C ALA A 146 7.19 -2.16 10.79
N ALA A 147 6.36 -2.65 11.73
CA ALA A 147 5.69 -3.94 11.61
C ALA A 147 4.71 -3.98 10.42
N THR A 148 3.94 -2.91 10.21
CA THR A 148 3.03 -2.80 9.05
C THR A 148 3.82 -2.75 7.75
N LYS A 149 4.88 -1.93 7.68
CA LYS A 149 5.75 -1.85 6.50
C LYS A 149 6.39 -3.19 6.17
N GLU A 150 6.98 -3.87 7.15
CA GLU A 150 7.64 -5.16 6.95
C GLU A 150 6.66 -6.22 6.41
N ARG A 151 5.43 -6.21 6.91
CA ARG A 151 4.40 -7.12 6.41
C ARG A 151 4.02 -6.81 4.96
N GLU A 152 3.74 -5.55 4.63
CA GLU A 152 3.33 -5.15 3.28
C GLU A 152 4.47 -5.29 2.24
N ALA A 153 5.73 -5.22 2.67
CA ALA A 153 6.91 -5.47 1.83
C ALA A 153 7.24 -6.98 1.68
N SER A 154 6.51 -7.85 2.38
CA SER A 154 6.77 -9.30 2.32
C SER A 154 6.40 -9.90 0.96
N PRO A 155 7.26 -10.75 0.37
CA PRO A 155 6.94 -11.49 -0.86
C PRO A 155 5.75 -12.48 -0.72
N ALA A 156 5.25 -12.68 0.49
CA ALA A 156 4.10 -13.53 0.78
C ALA A 156 2.78 -12.76 0.92
N VAL A 157 2.85 -11.42 1.01
CA VAL A 157 1.68 -10.55 1.27
C VAL A 157 1.80 -9.25 0.46
N GLY A 158 0.70 -8.58 0.24
CA GLY A 158 0.70 -7.24 -0.37
C GLY A 158 1.05 -7.22 -1.86
N LEU A 159 1.58 -6.09 -2.31
CA LEU A 159 1.96 -5.87 -3.70
C LEU A 159 3.10 -6.79 -4.18
N PRO A 160 4.17 -7.02 -3.40
CA PRO A 160 5.23 -7.95 -3.82
C PRO A 160 4.73 -9.37 -4.09
N ALA A 161 3.79 -9.87 -3.25
CA ALA A 161 3.19 -11.19 -3.45
C ALA A 161 2.41 -11.28 -4.77
N MET A 162 1.64 -10.25 -5.10
CA MET A 162 0.90 -10.18 -6.36
C MET A 162 1.85 -10.15 -7.56
N LEU A 163 2.90 -9.32 -7.52
CA LEU A 163 3.91 -9.26 -8.57
C LEU A 163 4.66 -10.59 -8.71
N LYS A 164 5.02 -11.22 -7.58
CA LYS A 164 5.64 -12.53 -7.57
C LYS A 164 4.76 -13.57 -8.26
N SER A 165 3.49 -13.66 -7.88
CA SER A 165 2.54 -14.62 -8.51
C SER A 165 2.45 -14.41 -10.01
N PHE A 166 2.34 -13.16 -10.45
CA PHE A 166 2.33 -12.83 -11.88
C PHE A 166 3.64 -13.26 -12.59
N MET A 167 4.80 -13.00 -11.98
CA MET A 167 6.10 -13.39 -12.55
C MET A 167 6.26 -14.92 -12.67
N LEU A 168 5.80 -15.66 -11.66
CA LEU A 168 5.85 -17.12 -11.67
C LEU A 168 4.92 -17.73 -12.72
N GLU A 169 3.71 -17.15 -12.86
CA GLU A 169 2.67 -17.69 -13.76
C GLU A 169 2.94 -17.38 -15.23
N HIS A 170 3.47 -16.19 -15.52
CA HIS A 170 3.52 -15.66 -16.88
C HIS A 170 4.92 -15.48 -17.45
N LEU A 171 5.96 -15.35 -16.61
CA LEU A 171 7.34 -15.11 -17.06
C LEU A 171 8.25 -16.32 -16.89
N GLU A 172 7.71 -17.46 -16.45
CA GLU A 172 8.47 -18.70 -16.20
C GLU A 172 9.69 -18.51 -15.28
N ILE A 173 9.65 -17.47 -14.43
CA ILE A 173 10.72 -17.19 -13.47
C ILE A 173 10.61 -18.21 -12.33
N PRO A 174 11.71 -18.88 -11.93
CA PRO A 174 11.66 -19.88 -10.87
C PRO A 174 11.36 -19.24 -9.50
N ASN A 175 10.57 -19.95 -8.68
CA ASN A 175 10.30 -19.52 -7.30
C ASN A 175 11.51 -19.83 -6.42
N THR A 176 12.34 -18.85 -6.18
CA THR A 176 13.58 -18.97 -5.41
C THR A 176 13.67 -17.94 -4.29
N PRO A 177 14.50 -18.21 -3.24
CA PRO A 177 14.79 -17.20 -2.20
C PRO A 177 15.43 -15.92 -2.76
N GLU A 178 16.17 -16.01 -3.86
CA GLU A 178 16.81 -14.88 -4.55
C GLU A 178 15.75 -13.96 -5.15
N LEU A 179 14.68 -14.54 -5.76
CA LEU A 179 13.54 -13.76 -6.25
C LEU A 179 12.85 -13.01 -5.10
N ASP A 180 12.63 -13.68 -3.96
CA ASP A 180 12.03 -13.06 -2.77
C ASP A 180 12.87 -11.89 -2.27
N MET A 181 14.19 -12.06 -2.21
CA MET A 181 15.10 -10.99 -1.82
C MET A 181 15.09 -9.85 -2.83
N ALA A 182 15.09 -10.15 -4.13
CA ALA A 182 15.05 -9.13 -5.18
C ALA A 182 13.76 -8.30 -5.13
N LEU A 183 12.61 -8.93 -4.94
CA LEU A 183 11.32 -8.23 -4.78
C LEU A 183 11.31 -7.36 -3.53
N ARG A 184 11.87 -7.83 -2.42
CA ARG A 184 12.02 -7.03 -1.20
C ARG A 184 12.90 -5.80 -1.42
N VAL A 185 14.07 -5.97 -2.05
CA VAL A 185 14.98 -4.86 -2.38
C VAL A 185 14.31 -3.84 -3.28
N VAL A 186 13.60 -4.30 -4.33
CA VAL A 186 12.86 -3.41 -5.25
C VAL A 186 11.76 -2.64 -4.52
N SER A 187 11.02 -3.28 -3.61
CA SER A 187 9.96 -2.62 -2.84
C SER A 187 10.52 -1.53 -1.92
N GLU A 188 11.55 -1.83 -1.15
CA GLU A 188 12.21 -0.88 -0.24
C GLU A 188 12.84 0.30 -0.99
N ALA A 189 13.59 0.00 -2.07
CA ALA A 189 14.19 1.04 -2.90
C ALA A 189 13.14 1.89 -3.60
N GLY A 190 12.08 1.28 -4.12
CA GLY A 190 10.96 1.94 -4.77
C GLY A 190 10.24 2.90 -3.84
N GLU A 191 9.90 2.47 -2.62
CA GLU A 191 9.25 3.32 -1.61
C GLU A 191 10.09 4.56 -1.31
N ARG A 192 11.40 4.37 -1.06
CA ARG A 192 12.29 5.51 -0.74
C ARG A 192 12.47 6.45 -1.93
N LEU A 193 12.61 5.93 -3.14
CA LEU A 193 12.81 6.75 -4.33
C LEU A 193 11.54 7.49 -4.76
N ILE A 194 10.36 6.90 -4.59
CA ILE A 194 9.08 7.60 -4.79
C ILE A 194 8.95 8.72 -3.77
N ALA A 195 9.23 8.48 -2.49
CA ALA A 195 9.21 9.54 -1.48
C ALA A 195 10.16 10.68 -1.87
N PHE A 196 11.39 10.37 -2.30
CA PHE A 196 12.35 11.35 -2.80
C PHE A 196 11.85 12.10 -4.05
N ALA A 197 11.13 11.42 -4.95
CA ALA A 197 10.52 12.07 -6.11
C ALA A 197 9.49 13.12 -5.70
N TYR A 198 8.66 12.83 -4.70
CA TYR A 198 7.67 13.80 -4.18
C TYR A 198 8.27 14.91 -3.31
N GLU A 199 9.53 14.80 -2.88
CA GLU A 199 10.29 15.86 -2.22
C GLU A 199 10.82 16.91 -3.24
N GLN A 200 10.76 16.64 -4.56
CA GLN A 200 11.27 17.54 -5.58
C GLN A 200 10.41 18.80 -5.74
N PRO A 201 11.01 19.97 -6.00
CA PRO A 201 10.29 21.24 -6.04
C PRO A 201 9.35 21.37 -7.24
N THR A 202 9.60 20.67 -8.34
CA THR A 202 8.78 20.73 -9.54
C THR A 202 8.30 19.35 -9.99
N ARG A 203 7.18 19.33 -10.75
CA ARG A 203 6.65 18.10 -11.34
C ARG A 203 7.65 17.47 -12.32
N ASP A 204 8.33 18.29 -13.11
CA ASP A 204 9.30 17.81 -14.09
C ASP A 204 10.49 17.10 -13.42
N GLU A 205 10.99 17.62 -12.30
CA GLU A 205 12.04 16.98 -11.51
C GLU A 205 11.55 15.69 -10.87
N ARG A 206 10.34 15.68 -10.33
CA ARG A 206 9.69 14.46 -9.83
C ARG A 206 9.64 13.38 -10.91
N ASP A 207 9.13 13.72 -12.09
CA ASP A 207 8.94 12.77 -13.18
C ASP A 207 10.29 12.25 -13.71
N ARG A 208 11.35 13.06 -13.69
CA ARG A 208 12.73 12.60 -13.97
C ARG A 208 13.23 11.58 -12.94
N VAL A 209 13.04 11.84 -11.65
CA VAL A 209 13.42 10.88 -10.58
C VAL A 209 12.67 9.56 -10.78
N ILE A 210 11.36 9.61 -11.07
CA ILE A 210 10.56 8.40 -11.32
C ILE A 210 11.08 7.64 -12.55
N ALA A 211 11.45 8.33 -13.61
CA ALA A 211 12.03 7.71 -14.81
C ALA A 211 13.35 6.99 -14.52
N GLU A 212 14.27 7.62 -13.78
CA GLU A 212 15.53 6.99 -13.39
C GLU A 212 15.32 5.81 -12.44
N MET A 213 14.41 5.94 -11.48
CA MET A 213 13.99 4.84 -10.60
C MET A 213 13.51 3.63 -11.40
N LYS A 214 12.62 3.82 -12.38
CA LYS A 214 12.13 2.74 -13.24
C LYS A 214 13.26 2.02 -13.96
N LYS A 215 14.20 2.76 -14.56
CA LYS A 215 15.37 2.18 -15.22
C LYS A 215 16.22 1.35 -14.26
N MET A 216 16.48 1.87 -13.08
CA MET A 216 17.30 1.20 -12.05
C MET A 216 16.61 -0.10 -11.57
N LEU A 217 15.35 -0.02 -11.21
CA LEU A 217 14.61 -1.18 -10.69
C LEU A 217 14.38 -2.24 -11.76
N ALA A 218 14.10 -1.83 -13.01
CA ALA A 218 13.96 -2.75 -14.13
C ALA A 218 15.29 -3.45 -14.46
N GLY A 219 16.38 -2.72 -14.49
CA GLY A 219 17.71 -3.29 -14.72
C GLY A 219 18.18 -4.24 -13.63
N TYR A 220 17.71 -4.04 -12.38
CA TYR A 220 17.99 -4.95 -11.28
C TYR A 220 17.15 -6.24 -11.34
N LEU A 221 15.84 -6.14 -11.59
CA LEU A 221 14.94 -7.29 -11.66
C LEU A 221 15.10 -8.11 -12.95
N PHE A 222 15.41 -7.44 -14.06
CA PHE A 222 15.46 -8.01 -15.40
C PHE A 222 16.77 -7.60 -16.08
N PRO A 223 17.93 -8.08 -15.58
CA PRO A 223 19.21 -7.75 -16.19
C PRO A 223 19.24 -8.22 -17.65
N ALA A 224 19.78 -7.36 -18.53
CA ALA A 224 20.04 -7.77 -19.91
C ALA A 224 21.05 -8.94 -19.92
N SER A 225 20.67 -10.04 -20.57
CA SER A 225 21.51 -11.23 -20.75
C SER A 225 22.65 -10.92 -21.69
#